data_41006fce3a64a81b22159acf071a59bb
#
_entry.id   41006fce3a64a81b22159acf071a59bb
#
_cell.length_a   1.000
_cell.length_b   1.000
_cell.length_c   1.000
_cell.angle_alpha   90.00
_cell.angle_beta   90.00
_cell.angle_gamma   90.00
#
_symmetry.space_group_name_H-M   'P 1'
#
loop_
_entity.id
_entity.type
_entity.pdbx_description
1 polymer ?
#
loop_
_entity_poly.entity_id
_entity_poly.type
_entity_poly.pdbx_seq_one_letter_code
_entity_poly.pdbx_strand_id
1 'polypeptide(L)'
;VIDNSGYVPRHVQDSARLLAPNCNRYLYISTVAVYTDFTSAIDEDSPLATLDDETVEEVTWETYGPLKALCEQRAAAEVGPEKYTVLRPTYICGPGDHTDRFSYWPIRTRKGGEMLWPGAPEDPIQIVDVRDLANFTIDCLDQDISGIYNMVNPPTSYTMGALLEDSRAISTADVQATWVSEEFLTANGVEGGSRELPIWWGKERAMKVSADRALAAGMRHRPERETARDILTWWDTLPAERTATPKAGLSAEQEAELLAAWKESQS
;
A
#
# COMPACT_ATOMS: atom_id res chain seq x y z
N VAL A 1 13.42 19.76 -2.22
CA VAL A 1 12.09 19.60 -2.84
C VAL A 1 11.55 18.22 -2.49
N ILE A 2 10.26 18.13 -2.12
CA ILE A 2 9.52 16.87 -2.01
C ILE A 2 8.42 16.92 -3.07
N ASP A 3 8.51 16.01 -4.07
CA ASP A 3 7.52 15.85 -5.13
C ASP A 3 6.66 14.62 -4.83
N ASN A 4 5.46 14.84 -4.31
CA ASN A 4 4.48 13.80 -3.97
C ASN A 4 3.25 13.80 -4.90
N SER A 5 3.24 14.62 -5.95
CA SER A 5 2.08 14.86 -6.82
C SER A 5 2.31 14.45 -8.28
N GLY A 6 3.50 13.97 -8.63
CA GLY A 6 3.85 13.63 -9.99
C GLY A 6 3.30 12.28 -10.44
N TYR A 7 2.41 12.28 -11.43
CA TYR A 7 1.85 11.08 -12.08
C TYR A 7 2.15 11.02 -13.57
N VAL A 8 2.44 12.18 -14.18
CA VAL A 8 2.69 12.32 -15.62
C VAL A 8 4.15 12.70 -15.83
N PRO A 9 4.90 11.95 -16.66
CA PRO A 9 6.35 12.15 -16.85
C PRO A 9 6.74 13.59 -17.24
N ARG A 10 5.98 14.23 -18.12
CA ARG A 10 6.21 15.63 -18.55
C ARG A 10 6.11 16.58 -17.35
N HIS A 11 5.11 16.45 -16.50
CA HIS A 11 4.94 17.33 -15.33
C HIS A 11 6.10 17.18 -14.34
N VAL A 12 6.53 15.94 -14.08
CA VAL A 12 7.68 15.67 -13.19
C VAL A 12 8.97 16.19 -13.78
N GLN A 13 9.19 16.01 -15.09
CA GLN A 13 10.36 16.54 -15.78
C GLN A 13 10.43 18.06 -15.72
N ASP A 14 9.32 18.75 -15.98
CA ASP A 14 9.26 20.22 -15.95
C ASP A 14 9.52 20.75 -14.54
N SER A 15 8.93 20.11 -13.51
CA SER A 15 9.19 20.43 -12.10
C SER A 15 10.66 20.21 -11.74
N ALA A 16 11.21 19.06 -12.08
CA ALA A 16 12.61 18.72 -11.80
C ALA A 16 13.57 19.70 -12.48
N ARG A 17 13.37 19.99 -13.78
CA ARG A 17 14.18 20.94 -14.55
C ARG A 17 14.18 22.33 -13.92
N LEU A 18 13.02 22.80 -13.47
CA LEU A 18 12.88 24.14 -12.87
C LEU A 18 13.53 24.23 -11.48
N LEU A 19 13.37 23.18 -10.67
CA LEU A 19 13.70 23.22 -9.24
C LEU A 19 15.09 22.64 -8.90
N ALA A 20 15.58 21.66 -9.66
CA ALA A 20 16.88 21.02 -9.39
C ALA A 20 18.08 22.00 -9.32
N PRO A 21 18.18 23.06 -10.15
CA PRO A 21 19.28 24.02 -10.04
C PRO A 21 19.29 24.79 -8.72
N ASN A 22 18.11 24.91 -8.05
CA ASN A 22 17.90 25.76 -6.88
C ASN A 22 17.62 24.96 -5.60
N CYS A 23 17.79 23.63 -5.60
CA CYS A 23 17.61 22.81 -4.42
C CYS A 23 18.83 21.93 -4.16
N ASN A 24 19.08 21.64 -2.89
CA ASN A 24 20.15 20.72 -2.49
C ASN A 24 19.74 19.26 -2.73
N ARG A 25 18.45 18.97 -2.64
CA ARG A 25 17.91 17.62 -2.82
C ARG A 25 16.51 17.65 -3.45
N TYR A 26 16.28 16.73 -4.36
CA TYR A 26 14.97 16.45 -4.96
C TYR A 26 14.54 15.04 -4.60
N LEU A 27 13.48 14.91 -3.84
CA LEU A 27 12.91 13.63 -3.40
C LEU A 27 11.58 13.42 -4.11
N TYR A 28 11.45 12.28 -4.77
CA TYR A 28 10.24 11.89 -5.49
C TYR A 28 9.53 10.73 -4.79
N ILE A 29 8.24 10.89 -4.51
CA ILE A 29 7.39 9.81 -4.01
C ILE A 29 6.83 9.03 -5.19
N SER A 30 7.39 7.84 -5.40
CA SER A 30 6.99 6.88 -6.42
C SER A 30 6.03 5.82 -5.85
N THR A 31 6.18 4.56 -6.24
CA THR A 31 5.36 3.43 -5.81
C THR A 31 6.07 2.10 -6.13
N VAL A 32 5.78 1.04 -5.39
CA VAL A 32 6.20 -0.32 -5.77
C VAL A 32 5.52 -0.82 -7.06
N ALA A 33 4.42 -0.20 -7.48
CA ALA A 33 3.76 -0.55 -8.73
C ALA A 33 4.61 -0.31 -10.00
N VAL A 34 5.79 0.30 -9.86
CA VAL A 34 6.77 0.45 -10.95
C VAL A 34 7.40 -0.88 -11.40
N TYR A 35 7.34 -1.93 -10.59
CA TYR A 35 7.93 -3.23 -10.92
C TYR A 35 7.04 -4.05 -11.86
N THR A 36 7.66 -4.92 -12.67
CA THR A 36 6.96 -5.74 -13.68
C THR A 36 6.44 -7.07 -13.16
N ASP A 37 7.12 -7.65 -12.17
CA ASP A 37 6.85 -9.02 -11.70
C ASP A 37 6.76 -9.06 -10.18
N PHE A 38 5.60 -9.45 -9.65
CA PHE A 38 5.33 -9.61 -8.23
C PHE A 38 5.32 -11.07 -7.79
N THR A 39 5.61 -12.02 -8.69
CA THR A 39 5.65 -13.45 -8.36
C THR A 39 6.97 -13.87 -7.72
N SER A 40 8.04 -13.12 -7.96
CA SER A 40 9.39 -13.32 -7.42
C SER A 40 9.75 -12.26 -6.36
N ALA A 41 10.90 -12.46 -5.71
CA ALA A 41 11.44 -11.47 -4.78
C ALA A 41 11.88 -10.21 -5.56
N ILE A 42 11.52 -9.05 -5.01
CA ILE A 42 11.74 -7.74 -5.62
C ILE A 42 12.68 -6.92 -4.73
N ASP A 43 13.66 -6.29 -5.32
CA ASP A 43 14.48 -5.24 -4.72
C ASP A 43 14.49 -3.98 -5.61
N GLU A 44 15.24 -2.95 -5.22
CA GLU A 44 15.26 -1.68 -5.94
C GLU A 44 15.93 -1.76 -7.31
N ASP A 45 16.68 -2.82 -7.60
CA ASP A 45 17.37 -3.07 -8.88
C ASP A 45 16.53 -3.97 -9.81
N SER A 46 15.37 -4.43 -9.36
CA SER A 46 14.46 -5.27 -10.15
C SER A 46 13.88 -4.53 -11.34
N PRO A 47 13.51 -5.25 -12.43
CA PRO A 47 13.01 -4.64 -13.67
C PRO A 47 11.77 -3.77 -13.47
N LEU A 48 11.76 -2.61 -14.13
CA LEU A 48 10.65 -1.67 -14.10
C LEU A 48 9.72 -1.85 -15.30
N ALA A 49 8.45 -1.57 -15.08
CA ALA A 49 7.43 -1.52 -16.11
C ALA A 49 7.71 -0.38 -17.11
N THR A 50 7.39 -0.63 -18.38
CA THR A 50 7.60 0.30 -19.50
C THR A 50 6.29 0.55 -20.24
N LEU A 51 6.23 1.64 -20.98
CA LEU A 51 5.18 1.95 -21.95
C LEU A 51 5.72 1.75 -23.37
N ASP A 52 4.91 1.19 -24.25
CA ASP A 52 5.23 1.14 -25.69
C ASP A 52 5.18 2.54 -26.32
N ASP A 53 4.29 3.39 -25.81
CA ASP A 53 4.18 4.81 -26.18
C ASP A 53 4.40 5.68 -24.93
N GLU A 54 5.58 6.28 -24.82
CA GLU A 54 5.94 7.17 -23.70
C GLU A 54 5.21 8.52 -23.72
N THR A 55 4.40 8.81 -24.74
CA THR A 55 3.58 10.03 -24.82
C THR A 55 2.23 9.89 -24.11
N VAL A 56 1.89 8.72 -23.64
CA VAL A 56 0.67 8.47 -22.83
C VAL A 56 0.72 9.27 -21.54
N GLU A 57 -0.35 10.01 -21.26
CA GLU A 57 -0.54 10.80 -20.03
C GLU A 57 -1.78 10.37 -19.25
N GLU A 58 -2.61 9.48 -19.80
CA GLU A 58 -3.79 8.96 -19.11
C GLU A 58 -3.38 7.96 -18.03
N VAL A 59 -3.80 8.24 -16.80
CA VAL A 59 -3.52 7.41 -15.63
C VAL A 59 -4.65 6.42 -15.44
N THR A 60 -4.43 5.17 -15.85
CA THR A 60 -5.31 4.03 -15.61
C THR A 60 -4.63 3.02 -14.68
N TRP A 61 -5.29 1.93 -14.37
CA TRP A 61 -4.66 0.84 -13.61
C TRP A 61 -3.43 0.27 -14.33
N GLU A 62 -3.51 0.09 -15.65
CA GLU A 62 -2.46 -0.47 -16.49
C GLU A 62 -1.29 0.50 -16.69
N THR A 63 -1.56 1.80 -16.81
CA THR A 63 -0.54 2.81 -17.11
C THR A 63 0.11 3.40 -15.87
N TYR A 64 -0.50 3.27 -14.69
CA TYR A 64 -0.02 3.90 -13.45
C TYR A 64 1.42 3.52 -13.11
N GLY A 65 1.73 2.24 -13.05
CA GLY A 65 3.08 1.74 -12.74
C GLY A 65 4.14 2.22 -13.76
N PRO A 66 3.93 1.92 -15.06
CA PRO A 66 4.83 2.40 -16.12
C PRO A 66 5.02 3.92 -16.14
N LEU A 67 3.94 4.71 -15.96
CA LEU A 67 4.04 6.18 -15.89
C LEU A 67 4.89 6.63 -14.70
N LYS A 68 4.71 6.02 -13.53
CA LYS A 68 5.53 6.33 -12.35
C LYS A 68 7.00 5.97 -12.56
N ALA A 69 7.29 4.83 -13.21
CA ALA A 69 8.66 4.44 -13.58
C ALA A 69 9.30 5.45 -14.53
N LEU A 70 8.55 5.90 -15.53
CA LEU A 70 9.02 6.92 -16.47
C LEU A 70 9.21 8.30 -15.78
N CYS A 71 8.36 8.65 -14.81
CA CYS A 71 8.57 9.84 -13.96
C CYS A 71 9.90 9.79 -13.21
N GLU A 72 10.24 8.65 -12.59
CA GLU A 72 11.54 8.46 -11.93
C GLU A 72 12.71 8.75 -12.88
N GLN A 73 12.67 8.17 -14.07
CA GLN A 73 13.72 8.34 -15.10
C GLN A 73 13.85 9.78 -15.57
N ARG A 74 12.71 10.45 -15.82
CA ARG A 74 12.69 11.86 -16.27
C ARG A 74 13.24 12.80 -15.19
N ALA A 75 12.86 12.60 -13.93
CA ALA A 75 13.40 13.38 -12.82
C ALA A 75 14.89 13.10 -12.61
N ALA A 76 15.32 11.84 -12.66
CA ALA A 76 16.73 11.47 -12.50
C ALA A 76 17.64 12.17 -13.53
N ALA A 77 17.18 12.27 -14.79
CA ALA A 77 17.92 12.93 -15.85
C ALA A 77 18.14 14.44 -15.62
N GLU A 78 17.21 15.11 -14.97
CA GLU A 78 17.28 16.56 -14.68
C GLU A 78 18.02 16.86 -13.36
N VAL A 79 17.90 15.97 -12.36
CA VAL A 79 18.42 16.20 -10.99
C VAL A 79 19.85 15.70 -10.82
N GLY A 80 20.15 14.54 -11.38
CA GLY A 80 21.41 13.83 -11.19
C GLY A 80 21.44 12.99 -9.89
N PRO A 81 22.24 11.90 -9.87
CA PRO A 81 22.17 10.86 -8.84
C PRO A 81 22.53 11.33 -7.43
N GLU A 82 23.44 12.32 -7.30
CA GLU A 82 23.91 12.82 -6.01
C GLU A 82 22.83 13.56 -5.21
N LYS A 83 21.83 14.12 -5.88
CA LYS A 83 20.77 14.92 -5.27
C LYS A 83 19.41 14.25 -5.31
N TYR A 84 19.30 13.10 -5.99
CA TYR A 84 18.03 12.47 -6.25
C TYR A 84 17.73 11.35 -5.28
N THR A 85 16.53 11.37 -4.71
CA THR A 85 16.00 10.32 -3.86
C THR A 85 14.63 9.89 -4.37
N VAL A 86 14.41 8.58 -4.46
CA VAL A 86 13.13 7.98 -4.83
C VAL A 86 12.65 7.11 -3.70
N LEU A 87 11.44 7.32 -3.25
CA LEU A 87 10.76 6.44 -2.30
C LEU A 87 9.64 5.71 -3.03
N ARG A 88 9.68 4.38 -3.00
CA ARG A 88 8.67 3.48 -3.61
C ARG A 88 7.80 2.86 -2.51
N PRO A 89 6.78 3.56 -2.01
CA PRO A 89 5.86 2.99 -1.03
C PRO A 89 4.93 1.94 -1.66
N THR A 90 4.54 0.97 -0.82
CA THR A 90 3.38 0.10 -1.04
C THR A 90 2.11 0.80 -0.53
N TYR A 91 1.13 0.05 -0.01
CA TYR A 91 -0.06 0.63 0.60
C TYR A 91 0.30 1.55 1.77
N ILE A 92 0.13 2.85 1.57
CA ILE A 92 0.33 3.85 2.63
C ILE A 92 -0.88 3.81 3.55
N CYS A 93 -0.65 3.49 4.82
CA CYS A 93 -1.66 3.28 5.84
C CYS A 93 -1.50 4.31 6.98
N GLY A 94 -2.53 4.47 7.79
CA GLY A 94 -2.43 5.34 8.97
C GLY A 94 -3.53 6.39 9.02
N PRO A 95 -3.51 7.25 10.05
CA PRO A 95 -4.43 8.38 10.14
C PRO A 95 -4.35 9.27 8.90
N GLY A 96 -5.51 9.63 8.34
CA GLY A 96 -5.58 10.39 7.09
C GLY A 96 -5.71 9.52 5.83
N ASP A 97 -5.73 8.19 5.92
CA ASP A 97 -5.98 7.32 4.77
C ASP A 97 -7.38 7.58 4.20
N HIS A 98 -7.40 8.25 3.04
CA HIS A 98 -8.64 8.59 2.34
C HIS A 98 -9.15 7.45 1.44
N THR A 99 -8.42 6.34 1.36
CA THR A 99 -8.76 5.19 0.51
C THR A 99 -9.45 4.07 1.27
N ASP A 100 -9.29 4.04 2.59
CA ASP A 100 -9.80 3.04 3.55
C ASP A 100 -9.28 1.61 3.33
N ARG A 101 -8.26 1.41 2.52
CA ARG A 101 -7.82 0.05 2.14
C ARG A 101 -7.33 -0.77 3.33
N PHE A 102 -6.39 -0.25 4.11
CA PHE A 102 -5.98 -0.90 5.35
C PHE A 102 -7.02 -0.66 6.46
N SER A 103 -7.57 0.55 6.51
CA SER A 103 -8.51 0.99 7.54
C SER A 103 -9.79 0.13 7.61
N TYR A 104 -10.21 -0.47 6.49
CA TYR A 104 -11.34 -1.39 6.44
C TYR A 104 -11.26 -2.50 7.49
N TRP A 105 -10.10 -3.14 7.63
CA TRP A 105 -9.95 -4.34 8.48
C TRP A 105 -10.20 -4.06 9.96
N PRO A 106 -9.50 -3.11 10.63
CA PRO A 106 -9.78 -2.80 12.03
C PRO A 106 -11.17 -2.18 12.24
N ILE A 107 -11.67 -1.38 11.28
CA ILE A 107 -13.01 -0.78 11.37
C ILE A 107 -14.09 -1.87 11.29
N ARG A 108 -13.97 -2.83 10.36
CA ARG A 108 -14.93 -3.92 10.24
C ARG A 108 -14.86 -4.86 11.46
N THR A 109 -13.65 -5.20 11.94
CA THR A 109 -13.44 -6.00 13.14
C THR A 109 -14.11 -5.38 14.36
N ARG A 110 -14.01 -4.06 14.52
CA ARG A 110 -14.67 -3.33 15.63
C ARG A 110 -16.20 -3.45 15.65
N LYS A 111 -16.84 -3.76 14.53
CA LYS A 111 -18.28 -3.99 14.47
C LYS A 111 -18.70 -5.34 15.09
N GLY A 112 -17.77 -6.29 15.22
CA GLY A 112 -18.03 -7.61 15.76
C GLY A 112 -18.84 -8.51 14.82
N GLY A 113 -19.31 -9.64 15.38
CA GLY A 113 -20.06 -10.66 14.66
C GLY A 113 -19.20 -11.49 13.74
N GLU A 114 -19.83 -12.26 12.85
CA GLU A 114 -19.11 -13.03 11.84
C GLU A 114 -18.54 -12.10 10.75
N MET A 115 -17.28 -12.31 10.41
CA MET A 115 -16.54 -11.52 9.40
C MET A 115 -15.81 -12.44 8.44
N LEU A 116 -15.93 -12.16 7.15
CA LEU A 116 -15.17 -12.83 6.11
C LEU A 116 -13.70 -12.40 6.16
N TRP A 117 -12.80 -13.38 6.23
CA TRP A 117 -11.36 -13.21 6.06
C TRP A 117 -10.89 -14.02 4.85
N PRO A 118 -10.22 -13.38 3.87
CA PRO A 118 -9.83 -14.05 2.65
C PRO A 118 -8.57 -14.90 2.83
N GLY A 119 -8.48 -15.98 2.07
CA GLY A 119 -7.32 -16.83 1.98
C GLY A 119 -7.02 -17.60 3.27
N ALA A 120 -5.80 -17.45 3.75
CA ALA A 120 -5.28 -18.12 4.95
C ALA A 120 -4.59 -17.15 5.92
N PRO A 121 -4.51 -17.52 7.23
CA PRO A 121 -3.81 -16.69 8.21
C PRO A 121 -2.35 -16.35 7.86
N GLU A 122 -1.70 -17.23 7.13
CA GLU A 122 -0.30 -17.11 6.73
C GLU A 122 -0.08 -16.23 5.50
N ASP A 123 -1.13 -15.79 4.81
CA ASP A 123 -1.02 -14.95 3.62
C ASP A 123 -0.33 -13.64 3.95
N PRO A 124 0.83 -13.35 3.34
CA PRO A 124 1.60 -12.17 3.68
C PRO A 124 0.98 -10.90 3.08
N ILE A 125 1.12 -9.82 3.80
CA ILE A 125 0.74 -8.47 3.34
C ILE A 125 1.88 -7.49 3.60
N GLN A 126 2.00 -6.51 2.72
CA GLN A 126 3.00 -5.45 2.87
C GLN A 126 2.35 -4.07 2.86
N ILE A 127 2.70 -3.27 3.86
CA ILE A 127 2.18 -1.92 4.08
C ILE A 127 3.32 -0.98 4.50
N VAL A 128 3.04 0.31 4.54
CA VAL A 128 3.88 1.31 5.22
C VAL A 128 3.00 2.31 5.95
N ASP A 129 3.33 2.63 7.20
CA ASP A 129 2.65 3.72 7.90
C ASP A 129 3.08 5.07 7.31
N VAL A 130 2.12 5.95 7.08
CA VAL A 130 2.35 7.28 6.50
C VAL A 130 3.37 8.10 7.30
N ARG A 131 3.42 7.91 8.62
CA ARG A 131 4.36 8.62 9.51
C ARG A 131 5.78 8.08 9.37
N ASP A 132 5.96 6.77 9.11
CA ASP A 132 7.27 6.18 8.88
C ASP A 132 7.81 6.60 7.51
N LEU A 133 6.93 6.65 6.50
CA LEU A 133 7.26 7.23 5.20
C LEU A 133 7.65 8.71 5.32
N ALA A 134 6.87 9.51 6.05
CA ALA A 134 7.15 10.93 6.24
C ALA A 134 8.45 11.16 7.04
N ASN A 135 8.67 10.40 8.11
CA ASN A 135 9.90 10.51 8.90
C ASN A 135 11.13 10.18 8.05
N PHE A 136 11.12 9.08 7.31
CA PHE A 136 12.24 8.73 6.44
C PHE A 136 12.43 9.73 5.29
N THR A 137 11.33 10.33 4.79
CA THR A 137 11.42 11.44 3.82
C THR A 137 12.20 12.61 4.39
N ILE A 138 11.95 13.00 5.65
CA ILE A 138 12.69 14.08 6.32
C ILE A 138 14.14 13.66 6.61
N ASP A 139 14.35 12.44 7.10
CA ASP A 139 15.70 11.90 7.34
C ASP A 139 16.55 11.92 6.05
N CYS A 140 15.97 11.59 4.90
CA CYS A 140 16.67 11.69 3.61
C CYS A 140 17.12 13.12 3.27
N LEU A 141 16.34 14.12 3.66
CA LEU A 141 16.70 15.52 3.42
C LEU A 141 17.75 16.03 4.43
N ASP A 142 17.61 15.68 5.70
CA ASP A 142 18.45 16.17 6.78
C ASP A 142 19.83 15.53 6.81
N GLN A 143 19.92 14.26 6.36
CA GLN A 143 21.15 13.46 6.39
C GLN A 143 21.79 13.29 5.00
N ASP A 144 21.29 14.00 3.99
CA ASP A 144 21.78 13.93 2.62
C ASP A 144 21.76 12.51 2.00
N ILE A 145 20.71 11.71 2.31
CA ILE A 145 20.55 10.36 1.78
C ILE A 145 20.01 10.42 0.35
N SER A 146 20.78 9.95 -0.64
CA SER A 146 20.36 9.78 -2.04
C SER A 146 20.18 8.31 -2.39
N GLY A 147 19.39 8.02 -3.43
CA GLY A 147 19.15 6.67 -3.92
C GLY A 147 17.68 6.31 -4.04
N ILE A 148 17.43 5.02 -4.29
CA ILE A 148 16.08 4.45 -4.45
C ILE A 148 15.81 3.51 -3.29
N TYR A 149 14.64 3.65 -2.68
CA TYR A 149 14.26 2.91 -1.47
C TYR A 149 12.84 2.41 -1.55
N ASN A 150 12.65 1.11 -1.33
CA ASN A 150 11.33 0.52 -1.15
C ASN A 150 10.80 0.82 0.26
N MET A 151 9.65 1.45 0.35
CA MET A 151 9.02 1.84 1.61
C MET A 151 7.92 0.84 1.95
N VAL A 152 8.32 -0.25 2.58
CA VAL A 152 7.46 -1.40 2.91
C VAL A 152 7.91 -2.02 4.24
N ASN A 153 7.03 -2.77 4.92
CA ASN A 153 7.48 -3.68 5.97
C ASN A 153 8.21 -4.88 5.34
N PRO A 154 9.13 -5.54 6.06
CA PRO A 154 9.85 -6.71 5.53
C PRO A 154 8.89 -7.79 5.02
N PRO A 155 9.23 -8.48 3.92
CA PRO A 155 8.42 -9.58 3.40
C PRO A 155 8.16 -10.63 4.48
N THR A 156 6.93 -11.15 4.54
CA THR A 156 6.48 -12.17 5.51
C THR A 156 6.50 -11.76 6.99
N SER A 157 6.88 -10.53 7.32
CA SER A 157 6.86 -10.03 8.71
C SER A 157 5.44 -9.77 9.22
N TYR A 158 4.48 -9.56 8.32
CA TYR A 158 3.08 -9.31 8.64
C TYR A 158 2.15 -10.12 7.72
N THR A 159 1.08 -10.69 8.29
CA THR A 159 0.16 -11.58 7.59
C THR A 159 -1.30 -11.18 7.85
N MET A 160 -2.24 -11.75 7.09
CA MET A 160 -3.67 -11.57 7.33
C MET A 160 -4.08 -12.06 8.73
N GLY A 161 -3.49 -13.13 9.22
CA GLY A 161 -3.69 -13.60 10.60
C GLY A 161 -3.18 -12.62 11.64
N ALA A 162 -1.99 -12.05 11.44
CA ALA A 162 -1.45 -11.03 12.33
C ALA A 162 -2.32 -9.76 12.34
N LEU A 163 -2.82 -9.33 11.18
CA LEU A 163 -3.77 -8.22 11.07
C LEU A 163 -5.07 -8.48 11.83
N LEU A 164 -5.60 -9.70 11.76
CA LEU A 164 -6.79 -10.11 12.54
C LEU A 164 -6.51 -9.99 14.04
N GLU A 165 -5.40 -10.56 14.52
CA GLU A 165 -5.04 -10.53 15.93
C GLU A 165 -4.78 -9.11 16.44
N ASP A 166 -4.11 -8.28 15.64
CA ASP A 166 -3.91 -6.87 15.96
C ASP A 166 -5.24 -6.11 16.05
N SER A 167 -6.15 -6.37 15.09
CA SER A 167 -7.47 -5.74 15.06
C SER A 167 -8.33 -6.18 16.25
N ARG A 168 -8.26 -7.45 16.65
CA ARG A 168 -8.93 -7.97 17.87
C ARG A 168 -8.37 -7.33 19.14
N ALA A 169 -7.05 -7.23 19.24
CA ALA A 169 -6.38 -6.70 20.44
C ALA A 169 -6.69 -5.22 20.72
N ILE A 170 -7.12 -4.46 19.72
CA ILE A 170 -7.50 -3.04 19.85
C ILE A 170 -9.01 -2.82 19.88
N SER A 171 -9.81 -3.87 19.85
CA SER A 171 -11.28 -3.84 19.84
C SER A 171 -11.82 -4.58 21.05
N THR A 172 -12.99 -4.16 21.54
CA THR A 172 -13.75 -4.89 22.57
C THR A 172 -14.86 -5.76 21.97
N ALA A 173 -15.06 -5.70 20.65
CA ALA A 173 -16.09 -6.46 19.98
C ALA A 173 -15.65 -7.92 19.79
N ASP A 174 -16.58 -8.84 20.02
CA ASP A 174 -16.38 -10.26 19.69
C ASP A 174 -16.55 -10.46 18.18
N VAL A 175 -15.46 -10.83 17.50
CA VAL A 175 -15.44 -11.10 16.07
C VAL A 175 -15.09 -12.56 15.81
N GLN A 176 -15.91 -13.24 15.01
CA GLN A 176 -15.67 -14.58 14.52
C GLN A 176 -15.17 -14.50 13.07
N ALA A 177 -13.89 -14.78 12.87
CA ALA A 177 -13.30 -14.79 11.53
C ALA A 177 -13.63 -16.10 10.81
N THR A 178 -14.29 -16.01 9.67
CA THR A 178 -14.52 -17.14 8.75
C THR A 178 -13.57 -17.00 7.57
N TRP A 179 -12.57 -17.88 7.51
CA TRP A 179 -11.59 -17.92 6.43
C TRP A 179 -12.20 -18.53 5.17
N VAL A 180 -12.13 -17.80 4.06
CA VAL A 180 -12.73 -18.17 2.77
C VAL A 180 -11.65 -18.29 1.74
N SER A 181 -11.58 -19.44 1.04
CA SER A 181 -10.48 -19.71 0.11
C SER A 181 -10.46 -18.74 -1.09
N GLU A 182 -9.26 -18.53 -1.64
CA GLU A 182 -9.07 -17.67 -2.83
C GLU A 182 -9.88 -18.19 -4.03
N GLU A 183 -9.90 -19.51 -4.23
CA GLU A 183 -10.64 -20.13 -5.33
C GLU A 183 -12.15 -19.85 -5.25
N PHE A 184 -12.71 -19.93 -4.04
CA PHE A 184 -14.13 -19.64 -3.85
C PHE A 184 -14.44 -18.16 -4.08
N LEU A 185 -13.61 -17.26 -3.56
CA LEU A 185 -13.79 -15.81 -3.74
C LEU A 185 -13.74 -15.44 -5.22
N THR A 186 -12.73 -15.91 -5.95
CA THR A 186 -12.59 -15.68 -7.38
C THR A 186 -13.77 -16.25 -8.19
N ALA A 187 -14.25 -17.45 -7.84
CA ALA A 187 -15.42 -18.06 -8.48
C ALA A 187 -16.72 -17.25 -8.23
N ASN A 188 -16.78 -16.46 -7.17
CA ASN A 188 -17.88 -15.55 -6.86
C ASN A 188 -17.62 -14.09 -7.27
N GLY A 189 -16.61 -13.84 -8.12
CA GLY A 189 -16.32 -12.54 -8.70
C GLY A 189 -15.63 -11.54 -7.77
N VAL A 190 -15.03 -12.03 -6.68
CA VAL A 190 -14.27 -11.17 -5.75
C VAL A 190 -12.80 -11.55 -5.77
N GLU A 191 -11.97 -10.61 -6.21
CA GLU A 191 -10.53 -10.85 -6.38
C GLU A 191 -9.71 -10.14 -5.28
N GLY A 192 -8.54 -10.72 -4.97
CA GLY A 192 -7.56 -10.10 -4.10
C GLY A 192 -6.99 -8.81 -4.71
N GLY A 193 -6.69 -7.83 -3.85
CA GLY A 193 -6.23 -6.50 -4.26
C GLY A 193 -7.33 -5.59 -4.81
N SER A 194 -8.54 -6.12 -4.97
CA SER A 194 -9.72 -5.34 -5.37
C SER A 194 -10.12 -4.32 -4.29
N ARG A 195 -11.14 -3.53 -4.61
CA ARG A 195 -11.72 -2.61 -3.64
C ARG A 195 -12.42 -3.36 -2.49
N GLU A 196 -12.99 -4.52 -2.78
CA GLU A 196 -13.73 -5.38 -1.86
C GLU A 196 -12.81 -6.09 -0.86
N LEU A 197 -11.65 -6.58 -1.33
CA LEU A 197 -10.64 -7.26 -0.51
C LEU A 197 -9.29 -6.53 -0.59
N PRO A 198 -9.20 -5.31 -0.04
CA PRO A 198 -8.02 -4.48 -0.15
C PRO A 198 -6.82 -5.07 0.59
N ILE A 199 -5.62 -4.79 0.10
CA ILE A 199 -4.30 -5.21 0.59
C ILE A 199 -4.00 -6.71 0.55
N TRP A 200 -4.98 -7.60 0.49
CA TRP A 200 -4.79 -9.03 0.33
C TRP A 200 -4.73 -9.41 -1.16
N TRP A 201 -3.72 -10.15 -1.56
CA TRP A 201 -3.50 -10.56 -2.96
C TRP A 201 -3.53 -12.08 -3.15
N GLY A 202 -3.84 -12.85 -2.08
CA GLY A 202 -3.63 -14.29 -2.07
C GLY A 202 -2.15 -14.63 -1.90
N LYS A 203 -1.86 -15.92 -1.73
CA LYS A 203 -0.53 -16.42 -1.41
C LYS A 203 0.47 -16.26 -2.57
N GLU A 204 0.03 -16.60 -3.77
CA GLU A 204 0.90 -16.64 -4.95
C GLU A 204 1.25 -15.25 -5.50
N ARG A 205 0.31 -14.31 -5.39
CA ARG A 205 0.45 -12.93 -5.87
C ARG A 205 0.85 -11.94 -4.76
N ALA A 206 1.10 -12.44 -3.55
CA ALA A 206 1.53 -11.60 -2.45
C ALA A 206 2.87 -10.93 -2.78
N MET A 207 2.94 -9.65 -2.51
CA MET A 207 4.16 -8.86 -2.72
C MET A 207 5.32 -9.42 -1.88
N LYS A 208 6.51 -9.49 -2.48
CA LYS A 208 7.76 -9.93 -1.83
C LYS A 208 8.84 -8.87 -2.03
N VAL A 209 8.48 -7.62 -1.72
CA VAL A 209 9.35 -6.45 -1.93
C VAL A 209 10.29 -6.32 -0.74
N SER A 210 11.61 -6.29 -0.97
CA SER A 210 12.61 -6.09 0.08
C SER A 210 12.55 -4.67 0.64
N ALA A 211 12.64 -4.58 1.98
CA ALA A 211 12.81 -3.34 2.73
C ALA A 211 14.28 -3.07 3.11
N ASP A 212 15.20 -3.97 2.76
CA ASP A 212 16.55 -4.04 3.34
C ASP A 212 17.34 -2.75 3.10
N ARG A 213 17.24 -2.17 1.91
CA ARG A 213 17.96 -0.93 1.56
C ARG A 213 17.46 0.25 2.39
N ALA A 214 16.16 0.40 2.55
CA ALA A 214 15.57 1.46 3.37
C ALA A 214 15.91 1.29 4.86
N LEU A 215 15.83 0.06 5.39
CA LEU A 215 16.19 -0.25 6.78
C LEU A 215 17.68 0.01 7.04
N ALA A 216 18.56 -0.38 6.13
CA ALA A 216 20.00 -0.11 6.22
C ALA A 216 20.31 1.40 6.17
N ALA A 217 19.49 2.18 5.46
CA ALA A 217 19.58 3.64 5.41
C ALA A 217 18.93 4.36 6.60
N GLY A 218 18.40 3.62 7.57
CA GLY A 218 17.85 4.17 8.82
C GLY A 218 16.33 4.29 8.88
N MET A 219 15.59 3.81 7.87
CA MET A 219 14.14 3.70 7.97
C MET A 219 13.75 2.91 9.22
N ARG A 220 12.75 3.40 9.94
CA ARG A 220 12.16 2.71 11.08
C ARG A 220 10.74 2.31 10.75
N HIS A 221 10.39 1.10 11.13
CA HIS A 221 9.06 0.55 10.95
C HIS A 221 8.37 0.43 12.32
N ARG A 222 7.20 1.04 12.48
CA ARG A 222 6.39 0.91 13.70
C ARG A 222 5.60 -0.40 13.69
N PRO A 223 5.24 -0.92 14.87
CA PRO A 223 4.34 -2.06 14.95
C PRO A 223 3.00 -1.76 14.28
N GLU A 224 2.52 -2.66 13.42
CA GLU A 224 1.30 -2.49 12.62
C GLU A 224 0.04 -2.34 13.51
N ARG A 225 0.05 -2.95 14.70
CA ARG A 225 -1.00 -2.74 15.71
C ARG A 225 -1.13 -1.28 16.14
N GLU A 226 -0.02 -0.55 16.21
CA GLU A 226 -0.05 0.88 16.51
C GLU A 226 -0.74 1.65 15.39
N THR A 227 -0.39 1.36 14.14
CA THR A 227 -1.05 1.93 12.96
C THR A 227 -2.56 1.66 12.98
N ALA A 228 -2.97 0.41 13.23
CA ALA A 228 -4.38 0.03 13.30
C ALA A 228 -5.13 0.76 14.44
N ARG A 229 -4.53 0.89 15.62
CA ARG A 229 -5.10 1.63 16.75
C ARG A 229 -5.29 3.11 16.44
N ASP A 230 -4.28 3.73 15.86
CA ASP A 230 -4.30 5.15 15.57
C ASP A 230 -5.29 5.47 14.44
N ILE A 231 -5.49 4.54 13.50
CA ILE A 231 -6.56 4.62 12.50
C ILE A 231 -7.93 4.65 13.19
N LEU A 232 -8.21 3.75 14.13
CA LEU A 232 -9.49 3.75 14.83
C LEU A 232 -9.70 5.07 15.59
N THR A 233 -8.65 5.57 16.25
CA THR A 233 -8.70 6.86 16.96
C THR A 233 -9.01 8.01 16.00
N TRP A 234 -8.33 8.05 14.85
CA TRP A 234 -8.60 9.04 13.81
C TRP A 234 -9.99 8.89 13.21
N TRP A 235 -10.43 7.66 12.91
CA TRP A 235 -11.74 7.38 12.35
C TRP A 235 -12.87 7.94 13.21
N ASP A 236 -12.73 7.86 14.54
CA ASP A 236 -13.70 8.39 15.50
C ASP A 236 -13.77 9.94 15.52
N THR A 237 -12.80 10.62 14.92
CA THR A 237 -12.82 12.08 14.75
C THR A 237 -13.53 12.53 13.48
N LEU A 238 -13.85 11.62 12.56
CA LEU A 238 -14.44 11.95 11.28
C LEU A 238 -15.94 12.20 11.37
N PRO A 239 -16.50 13.05 10.47
CA PRO A 239 -17.94 13.24 10.39
C PRO A 239 -18.70 11.93 10.14
N ALA A 240 -19.91 11.80 10.71
CA ALA A 240 -20.73 10.61 10.56
C ALA A 240 -21.00 10.24 9.08
N GLU A 241 -21.19 11.23 8.22
CA GLU A 241 -21.37 11.02 6.78
C GLU A 241 -20.17 10.31 6.14
N ARG A 242 -18.93 10.66 6.57
CA ARG A 242 -17.70 10.04 6.06
C ARG A 242 -17.53 8.61 6.54
N THR A 243 -17.94 8.31 7.76
CA THR A 243 -17.80 6.99 8.38
C THR A 243 -18.94 6.03 8.05
N ALA A 244 -20.08 6.53 7.58
CA ALA A 244 -21.25 5.72 7.23
C ALA A 244 -20.97 4.77 6.05
N THR A 245 -20.13 5.19 5.09
CA THR A 245 -19.81 4.40 3.89
C THR A 245 -18.29 4.36 3.67
N PRO A 246 -17.59 3.35 4.18
CA PRO A 246 -16.17 3.12 3.87
C PRO A 246 -15.98 3.00 2.35
N LYS A 247 -14.84 3.49 1.86
CA LYS A 247 -14.53 3.49 0.42
C LYS A 247 -13.98 2.15 -0.07
N ALA A 248 -13.55 1.30 0.84
CA ALA A 248 -13.06 -0.05 0.55
C ALA A 248 -13.68 -1.06 1.50
N GLY A 249 -13.58 -2.32 1.12
CA GLY A 249 -14.14 -3.46 1.82
C GLY A 249 -15.48 -3.91 1.26
N LEU A 250 -15.91 -5.09 1.67
CA LEU A 250 -17.22 -5.66 1.35
C LEU A 250 -18.33 -4.83 2.00
N SER A 251 -19.44 -4.67 1.31
CA SER A 251 -20.68 -4.20 1.97
C SER A 251 -21.20 -5.30 2.92
N ALA A 252 -22.06 -4.92 3.87
CA ALA A 252 -22.63 -5.88 4.80
C ALA A 252 -23.45 -6.97 4.07
N GLU A 253 -24.16 -6.58 3.02
CA GLU A 253 -24.95 -7.48 2.18
C GLU A 253 -24.06 -8.47 1.42
N GLN A 254 -23.01 -7.97 0.72
CA GLN A 254 -22.06 -8.80 -0.01
C GLN A 254 -21.33 -9.77 0.91
N GLU A 255 -20.89 -9.31 2.09
CA GLU A 255 -20.21 -10.16 3.07
C GLU A 255 -21.14 -11.28 3.56
N ALA A 256 -22.41 -10.97 3.86
CA ALA A 256 -23.39 -11.96 4.31
C ALA A 256 -23.72 -13.00 3.23
N GLU A 257 -23.87 -12.57 1.97
CA GLU A 257 -24.12 -13.46 0.83
C GLU A 257 -22.94 -14.43 0.60
N LEU A 258 -21.70 -13.90 0.61
CA LEU A 258 -20.50 -14.72 0.44
C LEU A 258 -20.32 -15.73 1.58
N LEU A 259 -20.58 -15.32 2.83
CA LEU A 259 -20.49 -16.21 3.99
C LEU A 259 -21.56 -17.32 3.93
N ALA A 260 -22.78 -17.00 3.52
CA ALA A 260 -23.84 -17.99 3.35
C ALA A 260 -23.48 -19.02 2.26
N ALA A 261 -23.06 -18.53 1.09
CA ALA A 261 -22.66 -19.39 -0.03
C ALA A 261 -21.41 -20.24 0.32
N TRP A 262 -20.46 -19.69 1.07
CA TRP A 262 -19.30 -20.44 1.57
C TRP A 262 -19.73 -21.62 2.46
N LYS A 263 -20.62 -21.40 3.43
CA LYS A 263 -21.13 -22.45 4.32
C LYS A 263 -21.86 -23.56 3.55
N GLU A 264 -22.65 -23.20 2.54
CA GLU A 264 -23.32 -24.17 1.67
C GLU A 264 -22.32 -25.02 0.88
N SER A 265 -21.22 -24.42 0.41
CA SER A 265 -20.18 -25.13 -0.32
C SER A 265 -19.38 -26.14 0.52
N GLN A 266 -19.42 -26.00 1.85
CA GLN A 266 -18.71 -26.88 2.79
C GLN A 266 -19.62 -28.02 3.34
N SER A 267 -20.92 -28.03 2.99
CA SER A 267 -21.90 -29.02 3.44
C SER A 267 -22.00 -30.18 2.48
#